data_0fa6682b321cf6489add8cd9bbdf0537
#
_entry.id   0fa6682b321cf6489add8cd9bbdf0537
#
_cell.length_a   1.000
_cell.length_b   1.000
_cell.length_c   1.000
_cell.angle_alpha   90.00
_cell.angle_beta   90.00
_cell.angle_gamma   90.00
#
_symmetry.space_group_name_H-M   'P 1'
#
loop_
_entity.id
_entity.type
_entity.pdbx_description
1 polymer ?
#
loop_
_entity_poly.entity_id
_entity_poly.type
_entity_poly.pdbx_seq_one_letter_code
_entity_poly.pdbx_strand_id
1 'polypeptide(L)'
;IEALETLIADGVWVPGYVPETPGTPTAPKAELLSAENLAITREYPTKKQLRARRKQLKTMPDAAPVRISMPTLHGGVNLSIRQGEHLSILGPNGAGKSTLALTLAGLLYAADGTLCAHPALQNLAHEAHPASWDVPSWNPAQLLGRIGYVFQEPEYQFVRGTVREELQLGPRRLAALRREPMDEGALAAATESLAERLRLSGLLGANPFTLSGGEKRRLSVASALATAPRVLILDEPTFGQDAHTWGELVRIIRGLLAEGTAVLSITHDMEFTAALGGRSITLDAPARDAQEGNRA
;
A
#
# COMPACT_ATOMS: atom_id res chain seq x y z
N ILE A 1 11.47 -33.10 -11.59
CA ILE A 1 12.81 -32.60 -11.93
C ILE A 1 12.75 -31.88 -13.30
N GLU A 2 12.29 -32.53 -14.36
CA GLU A 2 12.14 -31.95 -15.70
C GLU A 2 11.30 -30.64 -15.71
N ALA A 3 10.21 -30.58 -14.99
CA ALA A 3 9.37 -29.38 -14.88
C ALA A 3 10.10 -28.22 -14.19
N LEU A 4 10.98 -28.50 -13.22
CA LEU A 4 11.77 -27.49 -12.52
C LEU A 4 12.88 -26.94 -13.41
N GLU A 5 13.55 -27.82 -14.18
CA GLU A 5 14.59 -27.43 -15.14
C GLU A 5 14.03 -26.54 -16.26
N THR A 6 12.81 -26.84 -16.72
CA THR A 6 12.10 -26.01 -17.70
C THR A 6 11.78 -24.63 -17.11
N LEU A 7 11.25 -24.55 -15.89
CA LEU A 7 10.96 -23.28 -15.23
C LEU A 7 12.21 -22.43 -14.98
N ILE A 8 13.36 -23.06 -14.72
CA ILE A 8 14.66 -22.38 -14.62
C ILE A 8 15.10 -21.84 -15.97
N ALA A 9 15.01 -22.66 -17.03
CA ALA A 9 15.40 -22.29 -18.38
C ALA A 9 14.54 -21.16 -18.95
N ASP A 10 13.25 -21.13 -18.61
CA ASP A 10 12.29 -20.10 -19.02
C ASP A 10 12.35 -18.83 -18.15
N GLY A 11 13.25 -18.79 -17.16
CA GLY A 11 13.40 -17.64 -16.26
C GLY A 11 12.22 -17.44 -15.30
N VAL A 12 11.35 -18.43 -15.15
CA VAL A 12 10.15 -18.36 -14.29
C VAL A 12 10.49 -18.65 -12.83
N TRP A 13 11.59 -19.33 -12.57
CA TRP A 13 12.04 -19.67 -11.21
C TRP A 13 13.49 -19.28 -10.96
N VAL A 14 13.82 -18.75 -9.77
CA VAL A 14 15.18 -18.36 -9.39
C VAL A 14 15.84 -19.46 -8.58
N PRO A 15 16.87 -20.17 -9.10
CA PRO A 15 17.59 -21.20 -8.38
C PRO A 15 18.18 -20.64 -7.07
N GLY A 16 18.03 -21.41 -5.99
CA GLY A 16 18.60 -21.05 -4.68
C GLY A 16 17.74 -20.10 -3.83
N TYR A 17 16.58 -19.67 -4.31
CA TYR A 17 15.63 -19.00 -3.45
C TYR A 17 14.90 -20.04 -2.57
N VAL A 18 15.36 -20.18 -1.34
CA VAL A 18 14.65 -20.92 -0.28
C VAL A 18 14.02 -19.87 0.62
N PRO A 19 12.68 -19.85 0.77
CA PRO A 19 12.07 -18.99 1.76
C PRO A 19 12.60 -19.36 3.14
N GLU A 20 13.39 -18.47 3.75
CA GLU A 20 13.72 -18.65 5.15
C GLU A 20 12.42 -18.52 5.94
N THR A 21 12.12 -19.50 6.78
CA THR A 21 10.98 -19.43 7.68
C THR A 21 11.16 -18.18 8.56
N PRO A 22 10.21 -17.24 8.55
CA PRO A 22 10.31 -16.07 9.41
C PRO A 22 10.50 -16.53 10.84
N GLY A 23 11.57 -16.08 11.51
CA GLY A 23 11.76 -16.34 12.93
C GLY A 23 10.53 -15.89 13.70
N THR A 24 10.11 -16.68 14.69
CA THR A 24 8.96 -16.34 15.55
C THR A 24 9.17 -14.96 16.15
N PRO A 25 8.25 -14.01 16.02
CA PRO A 25 8.42 -12.67 16.58
C PRO A 25 8.54 -12.76 18.09
N THR A 26 9.63 -12.26 18.65
CA THR A 26 9.92 -12.33 20.09
C THR A 26 9.23 -11.26 20.92
N ALA A 27 8.54 -10.28 20.30
CA ALA A 27 7.78 -9.24 20.99
C ALA A 27 6.47 -8.93 20.26
N PRO A 28 5.40 -8.50 20.97
CA PRO A 28 4.17 -8.06 20.32
C PRO A 28 4.46 -6.84 19.45
N LYS A 29 4.24 -6.98 18.14
CA LYS A 29 4.42 -5.90 17.18
C LYS A 29 3.33 -4.85 17.37
N ALA A 30 3.70 -3.56 17.35
CA ALA A 30 2.75 -2.47 17.49
C ALA A 30 1.71 -2.52 16.35
N GLU A 31 0.45 -2.33 16.70
CA GLU A 31 -0.63 -2.20 15.74
C GLU A 31 -0.58 -0.81 15.08
N LEU A 32 -0.70 -0.79 13.76
CA LEU A 32 -0.67 0.43 12.95
C LEU A 32 -2.07 0.83 12.49
N LEU A 33 -2.82 -0.12 11.95
CA LEU A 33 -4.19 0.06 11.47
C LEU A 33 -5.08 -1.06 11.98
N SER A 34 -6.33 -0.74 12.27
CA SER A 34 -7.40 -1.72 12.49
C SER A 34 -8.65 -1.34 11.73
N ALA A 35 -9.33 -2.35 11.20
CA ALA A 35 -10.63 -2.22 10.57
C ALA A 35 -11.63 -3.13 11.30
N GLU A 36 -12.80 -2.57 11.66
CA GLU A 36 -13.87 -3.29 12.32
C GLU A 36 -15.17 -3.14 11.54
N ASN A 37 -15.76 -4.27 11.17
CA ASN A 37 -16.99 -4.34 10.36
C ASN A 37 -16.93 -3.43 9.12
N LEU A 38 -15.74 -3.26 8.55
CA LEU A 38 -15.52 -2.33 7.46
C LEU A 38 -16.30 -2.76 6.22
N ALA A 39 -17.11 -1.86 5.70
CA ALA A 39 -17.80 -2.01 4.44
C ALA A 39 -17.18 -1.10 3.39
N ILE A 40 -16.84 -1.67 2.24
CA ILE A 40 -16.18 -0.97 1.14
C ILE A 40 -17.15 -0.58 0.03
N THR A 41 -16.85 0.51 -0.65
CA THR A 41 -17.64 1.06 -1.75
C THR A 41 -16.73 1.64 -2.84
N ARG A 42 -17.24 1.77 -4.06
CA ARG A 42 -16.61 2.52 -5.16
C ARG A 42 -17.17 3.94 -5.29
N GLU A 43 -18.19 4.26 -4.53
CA GLU A 43 -18.82 5.57 -4.60
C GLU A 43 -18.13 6.59 -3.68
N TYR A 44 -18.26 7.85 -4.02
CA TYR A 44 -17.75 8.95 -3.22
C TYR A 44 -18.88 9.62 -2.44
N PRO A 45 -18.67 9.96 -1.17
CA PRO A 45 -19.64 10.67 -0.38
C PRO A 45 -19.88 12.08 -0.93
N THR A 46 -21.11 12.57 -0.75
CA THR A 46 -21.46 13.93 -1.15
C THR A 46 -20.70 14.98 -0.34
N LYS A 47 -20.53 16.17 -0.90
CA LYS A 47 -19.88 17.30 -0.19
C LYS A 47 -20.56 17.61 1.16
N LYS A 48 -21.87 17.42 1.27
CA LYS A 48 -22.66 17.61 2.51
C LYS A 48 -22.25 16.59 3.58
N GLN A 49 -22.16 15.31 3.21
CA GLN A 49 -21.73 14.22 4.10
C GLN A 49 -20.30 14.43 4.60
N LEU A 50 -19.38 14.79 3.71
CA LEU A 50 -17.99 15.09 4.08
C LEU A 50 -17.87 16.28 5.02
N ARG A 51 -18.65 17.34 4.81
CA ARG A 51 -18.67 18.51 5.70
C ARG A 51 -19.20 18.15 7.10
N ALA A 52 -20.26 17.33 7.18
CA ALA A 52 -20.81 16.84 8.43
C ALA A 52 -19.79 16.03 9.23
N ARG A 53 -19.12 15.06 8.56
CA ARG A 53 -18.05 14.23 9.15
C ARG A 53 -16.87 15.08 9.67
N ARG A 54 -16.37 16.01 8.84
CA ARG A 54 -15.29 16.92 9.25
C ARG A 54 -15.68 17.82 10.44
N LYS A 55 -16.91 18.30 10.49
CA LYS A 55 -17.41 19.11 11.61
C LYS A 55 -17.42 18.27 12.88
N GLN A 56 -17.96 17.07 12.84
CA GLN A 56 -18.00 16.16 13.99
C GLN A 56 -16.60 15.86 14.53
N LEU A 57 -15.65 15.46 13.68
CA LEU A 57 -14.28 15.14 14.09
C LEU A 57 -13.54 16.35 14.72
N LYS A 58 -13.91 17.59 14.34
CA LYS A 58 -13.36 18.79 14.99
C LYS A 58 -13.95 19.04 16.37
N THR A 59 -15.24 18.73 16.58
CA THR A 59 -15.94 19.00 17.84
C THR A 59 -15.87 17.83 18.81
N MET A 60 -15.74 16.62 18.32
CA MET A 60 -15.73 15.36 19.08
C MET A 60 -14.71 14.39 18.45
N PRO A 61 -13.41 14.62 18.62
CA PRO A 61 -12.37 13.83 17.92
C PRO A 61 -12.38 12.35 18.32
N ASP A 62 -12.85 12.02 19.52
CA ASP A 62 -12.91 10.65 20.04
C ASP A 62 -14.25 9.95 19.77
N ALA A 63 -15.24 10.67 19.21
CA ALA A 63 -16.53 10.07 18.88
C ALA A 63 -16.44 9.23 17.60
N ALA A 64 -17.21 8.14 17.56
CA ALA A 64 -17.37 7.35 16.32
C ALA A 64 -17.82 8.27 15.17
N PRO A 65 -17.20 8.17 13.97
CA PRO A 65 -17.51 9.07 12.88
C PRO A 65 -18.95 8.90 12.39
N VAL A 66 -19.53 10.00 11.92
CA VAL A 66 -20.86 9.98 11.29
C VAL A 66 -20.86 8.96 10.16
N ARG A 67 -21.77 8.00 10.23
CA ARG A 67 -21.96 7.00 9.16
C ARG A 67 -22.39 7.70 7.88
N ILE A 68 -21.70 7.36 6.80
CA ILE A 68 -22.05 7.83 5.46
C ILE A 68 -22.71 6.64 4.77
N SER A 69 -24.03 6.66 4.62
CA SER A 69 -24.74 5.59 3.90
C SER A 69 -24.39 5.65 2.42
N MET A 70 -23.74 4.62 1.93
CA MET A 70 -23.34 4.42 0.52
C MET A 70 -23.59 2.95 0.14
N PRO A 71 -23.82 2.66 -1.15
CA PRO A 71 -23.91 1.28 -1.63
C PRO A 71 -22.65 0.49 -1.24
N THR A 72 -22.85 -0.69 -0.69
CA THR A 72 -21.78 -1.56 -0.22
C THR A 72 -21.41 -2.57 -1.27
N LEU A 73 -20.13 -2.65 -1.64
CA LEU A 73 -19.61 -3.68 -2.51
C LEU A 73 -19.30 -4.97 -1.72
N HIS A 74 -18.71 -4.83 -0.54
CA HIS A 74 -18.41 -5.90 0.39
C HIS A 74 -18.41 -5.33 1.81
N GLY A 75 -18.86 -6.09 2.79
CA GLY A 75 -18.97 -5.63 4.18
C GLY A 75 -18.49 -6.65 5.20
N GLY A 76 -18.39 -6.22 6.45
CA GLY A 76 -18.01 -7.08 7.56
C GLY A 76 -16.51 -7.42 7.61
N VAL A 77 -15.65 -6.64 6.94
CA VAL A 77 -14.20 -6.88 6.95
C VAL A 77 -13.61 -6.50 8.30
N ASN A 78 -12.97 -7.47 8.96
CA ASN A 78 -12.25 -7.27 10.20
C ASN A 78 -10.79 -7.66 9.99
N LEU A 79 -9.87 -6.72 10.22
CA LEU A 79 -8.43 -6.95 10.10
C LEU A 79 -7.63 -5.98 10.96
N SER A 80 -6.39 -6.35 11.22
CA SER A 80 -5.39 -5.46 11.80
C SER A 80 -4.10 -5.56 11.00
N ILE A 81 -3.35 -4.47 10.94
CA ILE A 81 -2.03 -4.38 10.29
C ILE A 81 -1.02 -3.98 11.37
N ARG A 82 0.02 -4.79 11.54
CA ARG A 82 1.04 -4.59 12.58
C ARG A 82 2.40 -4.27 11.98
N GLN A 83 3.19 -3.56 12.73
CA GLN A 83 4.55 -3.18 12.35
C GLN A 83 5.38 -4.41 11.92
N GLY A 84 6.07 -4.32 10.76
CA GLY A 84 6.89 -5.39 10.23
C GLY A 84 6.13 -6.70 9.93
N GLU A 85 4.82 -6.62 9.71
CA GLU A 85 3.98 -7.75 9.32
C GLU A 85 3.62 -7.68 7.83
N HIS A 86 3.58 -8.84 7.19
CA HIS A 86 2.99 -8.98 5.87
C HIS A 86 1.56 -9.53 6.00
N LEU A 87 0.62 -8.86 5.33
CA LEU A 87 -0.78 -9.28 5.22
C LEU A 87 -1.16 -9.41 3.74
N SER A 88 -1.53 -10.59 3.29
CA SER A 88 -2.03 -10.83 1.93
C SER A 88 -3.55 -10.77 1.88
N ILE A 89 -4.09 -10.06 0.89
CA ILE A 89 -5.51 -10.05 0.54
C ILE A 89 -5.70 -10.94 -0.68
N LEU A 90 -6.37 -12.06 -0.49
CA LEU A 90 -6.66 -13.06 -1.50
C LEU A 90 -8.14 -13.00 -1.91
N GLY A 91 -8.51 -13.67 -2.98
CA GLY A 91 -9.89 -13.81 -3.42
C GLY A 91 -10.05 -13.67 -4.94
N PRO A 92 -11.23 -14.01 -5.49
CA PRO A 92 -11.47 -13.99 -6.93
C PRO A 92 -11.42 -12.56 -7.51
N ASN A 93 -11.31 -12.49 -8.84
CA ASN A 93 -11.42 -11.20 -9.54
C ASN A 93 -12.82 -10.60 -9.30
N GLY A 94 -12.86 -9.29 -9.06
CA GLY A 94 -14.11 -8.60 -8.76
C GLY A 94 -14.57 -8.65 -7.30
N ALA A 95 -13.90 -9.41 -6.40
CA ALA A 95 -14.23 -9.48 -4.98
C ALA A 95 -14.08 -8.14 -4.22
N GLY A 96 -13.44 -7.14 -4.81
CA GLY A 96 -13.24 -5.84 -4.17
C GLY A 96 -11.87 -5.66 -3.50
N LYS A 97 -10.90 -6.54 -3.79
CA LYS A 97 -9.55 -6.49 -3.20
C LYS A 97 -8.88 -5.11 -3.33
N SER A 98 -8.78 -4.59 -4.57
CA SER A 98 -8.20 -3.25 -4.81
C SER A 98 -9.04 -2.14 -4.16
N THR A 99 -10.38 -2.29 -4.12
CA THR A 99 -11.26 -1.34 -3.42
C THR A 99 -10.98 -1.35 -1.91
N LEU A 100 -10.81 -2.53 -1.30
CA LEU A 100 -10.42 -2.65 0.10
C LEU A 100 -9.05 -2.00 0.34
N ALA A 101 -8.06 -2.31 -0.48
CA ALA A 101 -6.72 -1.74 -0.35
C ALA A 101 -6.72 -0.21 -0.47
N LEU A 102 -7.46 0.36 -1.43
CA LEU A 102 -7.63 1.81 -1.57
C LEU A 102 -8.34 2.42 -0.36
N THR A 103 -9.32 1.70 0.22
CA THR A 103 -10.00 2.15 1.45
C THR A 103 -9.03 2.13 2.64
N LEU A 104 -8.24 1.06 2.79
CA LEU A 104 -7.21 0.96 3.84
C LEU A 104 -6.11 2.02 3.68
N ALA A 105 -5.81 2.40 2.44
CA ALA A 105 -4.89 3.49 2.13
C ALA A 105 -5.46 4.89 2.42
N GLY A 106 -6.74 5.02 2.76
CA GLY A 106 -7.43 6.30 2.92
C GLY A 106 -7.70 7.03 1.59
N LEU A 107 -7.57 6.34 0.45
CA LEU A 107 -7.82 6.89 -0.88
C LEU A 107 -9.29 6.74 -1.32
N LEU A 108 -10.01 5.79 -0.71
CA LEU A 108 -11.46 5.65 -0.82
C LEU A 108 -12.12 5.72 0.56
N TYR A 109 -13.38 6.10 0.58
CA TYR A 109 -14.17 6.13 1.81
C TYR A 109 -14.79 4.76 2.11
N ALA A 110 -14.91 4.43 3.39
CA ALA A 110 -15.69 3.29 3.83
C ALA A 110 -17.19 3.59 3.70
N ALA A 111 -17.98 2.59 3.27
CA ALA A 111 -19.44 2.69 3.26
C ALA A 111 -20.02 2.59 4.67
N ASP A 112 -19.43 1.73 5.52
CA ASP A 112 -19.78 1.58 6.95
C ASP A 112 -18.58 0.97 7.70
N GLY A 113 -18.70 0.81 9.01
CA GLY A 113 -17.63 0.32 9.87
C GLY A 113 -16.58 1.38 10.20
N THR A 114 -15.48 0.94 10.79
CA THR A 114 -14.40 1.83 11.21
C THR A 114 -13.06 1.41 10.62
N LEU A 115 -12.23 2.38 10.30
CA LEU A 115 -10.82 2.21 9.94
C LEU A 115 -10.00 3.16 10.79
N CYS A 116 -9.29 2.60 11.76
CA CYS A 116 -8.59 3.35 12.78
C CYS A 116 -7.08 3.25 12.63
N ALA A 117 -6.40 4.39 12.74
CA ALA A 117 -4.96 4.46 12.90
C ALA A 117 -4.59 4.42 14.38
N HIS A 118 -3.63 3.59 14.74
CA HIS A 118 -3.08 3.50 16.10
C HIS A 118 -1.93 4.50 16.31
N PRO A 119 -1.55 4.81 17.56
CA PRO A 119 -0.54 5.82 17.87
C PRO A 119 0.79 5.63 17.14
N ALA A 120 1.20 4.38 16.88
CA ALA A 120 2.42 4.06 16.14
C ALA A 120 2.37 4.52 14.67
N LEU A 121 1.19 4.72 14.09
CA LEU A 121 1.00 5.27 12.75
C LEU A 121 0.63 6.76 12.78
N GLN A 122 -0.13 7.19 13.78
CA GLN A 122 -0.57 8.59 13.92
C GLN A 122 0.61 9.52 14.19
N ASN A 123 1.43 9.16 15.18
CA ASN A 123 2.51 9.99 15.72
C ASN A 123 3.82 9.70 14.99
N LEU A 124 4.06 10.39 13.87
CA LEU A 124 5.37 10.41 13.26
C LEU A 124 6.24 11.49 13.92
N ALA A 125 7.51 11.17 14.10
CA ALA A 125 8.48 12.15 14.61
C ALA A 125 8.41 13.44 13.78
N HIS A 126 8.43 14.59 14.47
CA HIS A 126 8.42 15.94 13.87
C HIS A 126 7.10 16.45 13.31
N GLU A 127 5.96 15.82 13.57
CA GLU A 127 4.67 16.39 13.21
C GLU A 127 4.09 17.25 14.34
N ALA A 128 3.73 18.49 14.02
CA ALA A 128 3.16 19.44 14.98
C ALA A 128 1.76 19.03 15.48
N HIS A 129 1.04 18.22 14.69
CA HIS A 129 -0.29 17.73 15.04
C HIS A 129 -0.44 16.27 14.59
N PRO A 130 -0.69 15.33 15.50
CA PRO A 130 -0.99 13.95 15.13
C PRO A 130 -2.24 13.90 14.26
N ALA A 131 -2.24 13.00 13.29
CA ALA A 131 -3.44 12.73 12.50
C ALA A 131 -4.51 12.12 13.43
N SER A 132 -5.79 12.39 13.14
CA SER A 132 -6.89 11.74 13.86
C SER A 132 -6.81 10.22 13.67
N TRP A 133 -7.42 9.46 14.58
CA TRP A 133 -7.50 8.00 14.47
C TRP A 133 -8.30 7.53 13.22
N ASP A 134 -9.22 8.34 12.71
CA ASP A 134 -10.11 8.03 11.57
C ASP A 134 -9.38 8.27 10.23
N VAL A 135 -8.78 7.23 9.67
CA VAL A 135 -8.00 7.29 8.41
C VAL A 135 -8.80 7.88 7.23
N PRO A 136 -10.08 7.52 7.01
CA PRO A 136 -10.87 8.11 5.93
C PRO A 136 -11.09 9.63 6.04
N SER A 137 -10.78 10.24 7.17
CA SER A 137 -10.83 11.70 7.35
C SER A 137 -9.50 12.39 7.00
N TRP A 138 -8.44 11.63 6.80
CA TRP A 138 -7.11 12.19 6.52
C TRP A 138 -7.07 12.85 5.15
N ASN A 139 -6.38 13.96 5.09
CA ASN A 139 -6.06 14.61 3.81
C ASN A 139 -4.77 14.00 3.23
N PRO A 140 -4.45 14.28 1.96
CA PRO A 140 -3.25 13.73 1.32
C PRO A 140 -1.94 14.03 2.07
N ALA A 141 -1.87 15.17 2.77
CA ALA A 141 -0.69 15.53 3.57
C ALA A 141 -0.51 14.61 4.79
N GLN A 142 -1.61 14.18 5.39
CA GLN A 142 -1.60 13.28 6.54
C GLN A 142 -1.35 11.83 6.13
N LEU A 143 -1.69 11.43 4.91
CA LEU A 143 -1.37 10.10 4.36
C LEU A 143 0.11 10.00 3.99
N LEU A 144 0.68 11.08 3.45
CA LEU A 144 2.07 11.11 3.00
C LEU A 144 3.04 10.82 4.15
N GLY A 145 3.96 9.88 3.94
CA GLY A 145 4.89 9.41 4.97
C GLY A 145 4.30 8.38 5.96
N ARG A 146 2.99 8.10 5.89
CA ARG A 146 2.34 7.07 6.71
C ARG A 146 1.99 5.84 5.90
N ILE A 147 1.33 6.03 4.76
CA ILE A 147 0.83 4.95 3.92
C ILE A 147 1.30 5.20 2.49
N GLY A 148 2.08 4.27 1.96
CA GLY A 148 2.47 4.19 0.55
C GLY A 148 1.55 3.24 -0.20
N TYR A 149 1.21 3.57 -1.44
CA TYR A 149 0.42 2.72 -2.31
C TYR A 149 1.12 2.52 -3.65
N VAL A 150 1.20 1.28 -4.10
CA VAL A 150 1.75 0.89 -5.41
C VAL A 150 0.61 0.31 -6.23
N PHE A 151 0.25 1.00 -7.30
CA PHE A 151 -0.84 0.61 -8.19
C PHE A 151 -0.46 -0.61 -9.06
N GLN A 152 -1.48 -1.36 -9.48
CA GLN A 152 -1.31 -2.46 -10.41
C GLN A 152 -0.63 -2.02 -11.71
N GLU A 153 -1.05 -0.87 -12.26
CA GLU A 153 -0.40 -0.23 -13.40
C GLU A 153 0.57 0.85 -12.91
N PRO A 154 1.89 0.67 -13.00
CA PRO A 154 2.88 1.61 -12.48
C PRO A 154 2.74 3.03 -13.04
N GLU A 155 2.34 3.16 -14.30
CA GLU A 155 2.23 4.43 -15.01
C GLU A 155 1.22 5.40 -14.39
N TYR A 156 0.23 4.91 -13.63
CA TYR A 156 -0.72 5.76 -12.93
C TYR A 156 -0.11 6.58 -11.79
N GLN A 157 1.11 6.21 -11.36
CA GLN A 157 1.83 6.95 -10.31
C GLN A 157 2.71 8.05 -10.87
N PHE A 158 3.17 7.95 -12.14
CA PHE A 158 4.20 8.82 -12.67
C PHE A 158 3.65 10.17 -13.11
N VAL A 159 4.23 11.24 -12.56
CA VAL A 159 3.82 12.63 -12.81
C VAL A 159 4.98 13.54 -13.14
N ARG A 160 6.22 13.02 -13.20
CA ARG A 160 7.43 13.78 -13.48
C ARG A 160 8.09 13.35 -14.78
N GLY A 161 8.94 14.21 -15.32
CA GLY A 161 9.64 14.00 -16.58
C GLY A 161 10.86 13.10 -16.47
N THR A 162 11.43 12.93 -15.27
CA THR A 162 12.58 12.06 -15.02
C THR A 162 12.37 11.18 -13.79
N VAL A 163 13.05 10.02 -13.77
CA VAL A 163 13.07 9.09 -12.61
C VAL A 163 13.55 9.82 -11.36
N ARG A 164 14.58 10.65 -11.45
CA ARG A 164 15.09 11.45 -10.33
C ARG A 164 14.02 12.36 -9.74
N GLU A 165 13.33 13.13 -10.57
CA GLU A 165 12.27 14.03 -10.11
C GLU A 165 11.09 13.27 -9.52
N GLU A 166 10.76 12.08 -10.07
CA GLU A 166 9.72 11.22 -9.54
C GLU A 166 10.04 10.75 -8.12
N LEU A 167 11.26 10.27 -7.88
CA LEU A 167 11.73 9.86 -6.55
C LEU A 167 11.80 11.01 -5.54
N GLN A 168 12.09 12.21 -5.99
CA GLN A 168 12.20 13.38 -5.13
C GLN A 168 10.85 14.05 -4.83
N LEU A 169 9.80 13.72 -5.56
CA LEU A 169 8.49 14.39 -5.44
C LEU A 169 7.91 14.24 -4.03
N GLY A 170 7.84 13.02 -3.52
CA GLY A 170 7.29 12.72 -2.19
C GLY A 170 8.05 13.44 -1.07
N PRO A 171 9.37 13.26 -0.94
CA PRO A 171 10.19 13.95 0.06
C PRO A 171 10.07 15.47 0.02
N ARG A 172 10.12 16.09 -1.18
CA ARG A 172 9.92 17.55 -1.33
C ARG A 172 8.55 17.99 -0.85
N ARG A 173 7.50 17.23 -1.16
CA ARG A 173 6.15 17.53 -0.68
C ARG A 173 6.04 17.41 0.82
N LEU A 174 6.68 16.38 1.41
CA LEU A 174 6.68 16.16 2.84
C LEU A 174 7.37 17.31 3.59
N ALA A 175 8.56 17.75 3.14
CA ALA A 175 9.26 18.89 3.71
C ALA A 175 8.44 20.19 3.59
N ALA A 176 7.83 20.44 2.43
CA ALA A 176 6.98 21.61 2.23
C ALA A 176 5.76 21.62 3.18
N LEU A 177 5.15 20.46 3.43
CA LEU A 177 4.03 20.31 4.37
C LEU A 177 4.45 20.55 5.82
N ARG A 178 5.65 20.12 6.18
CA ARG A 178 6.25 20.33 7.52
C ARG A 178 6.82 21.72 7.70
N ARG A 179 6.87 22.52 6.63
CA ARG A 179 7.55 23.85 6.60
C ARG A 179 9.02 23.75 6.98
N GLU A 180 9.65 22.64 6.64
CA GLU A 180 11.07 22.39 6.85
C GLU A 180 11.86 22.79 5.59
N PRO A 181 13.03 23.40 5.74
CA PRO A 181 13.90 23.64 4.61
C PRO A 181 14.38 22.31 4.03
N MET A 182 14.41 22.19 2.71
CA MET A 182 14.91 20.99 2.05
C MET A 182 16.44 21.03 2.04
N ASP A 183 17.05 20.00 2.61
CA ASP A 183 18.46 19.70 2.42
C ASP A 183 18.63 18.98 1.07
N GLU A 184 19.08 19.73 0.06
CA GLU A 184 19.23 19.20 -1.30
C GLU A 184 20.34 18.12 -1.37
N GLY A 185 21.37 18.20 -0.52
CA GLY A 185 22.44 17.21 -0.44
C GLY A 185 21.91 15.89 0.12
N ALA A 186 21.19 15.96 1.23
CA ALA A 186 20.57 14.78 1.84
C ALA A 186 19.52 14.16 0.91
N LEU A 187 18.72 14.97 0.22
CA LEU A 187 17.75 14.49 -0.74
C LEU A 187 18.41 13.78 -1.93
N ALA A 188 19.49 14.34 -2.47
CA ALA A 188 20.22 13.71 -3.56
C ALA A 188 20.81 12.36 -3.13
N ALA A 189 21.47 12.32 -1.97
CA ALA A 189 22.04 11.07 -1.42
C ALA A 189 20.98 10.00 -1.17
N ALA A 190 19.84 10.37 -0.58
CA ALA A 190 18.72 9.46 -0.36
C ALA A 190 18.13 8.94 -1.68
N THR A 191 18.01 9.82 -2.69
CA THR A 191 17.54 9.44 -4.03
C THR A 191 18.47 8.43 -4.70
N GLU A 192 19.78 8.66 -4.62
CA GLU A 192 20.79 7.77 -5.20
C GLU A 192 20.84 6.42 -4.48
N SER A 193 20.81 6.41 -3.14
CA SER A 193 20.73 5.19 -2.35
C SER A 193 19.48 4.36 -2.66
N LEU A 194 18.33 5.01 -2.79
CA LEU A 194 17.07 4.34 -3.13
C LEU A 194 17.12 3.79 -4.57
N ALA A 195 17.67 4.56 -5.51
CA ALA A 195 17.85 4.13 -6.89
C ALA A 195 18.81 2.95 -7.00
N GLU A 196 19.88 2.91 -6.19
CA GLU A 196 20.80 1.78 -6.14
C GLU A 196 20.12 0.51 -5.61
N ARG A 197 19.42 0.61 -4.49
CA ARG A 197 18.66 -0.51 -3.89
C ARG A 197 17.66 -1.14 -4.85
N LEU A 198 17.08 -0.33 -5.76
CA LEU A 198 16.06 -0.74 -6.72
C LEU A 198 16.59 -0.86 -8.17
N ARG A 199 17.92 -0.82 -8.34
CA ARG A 199 18.61 -0.91 -9.65
C ARG A 199 18.08 0.09 -10.69
N LEU A 200 17.90 1.32 -10.28
CA LEU A 200 17.47 2.45 -11.11
C LEU A 200 18.57 3.49 -11.32
N SER A 201 19.80 3.31 -10.77
CA SER A 201 20.87 4.30 -10.78
C SER A 201 21.21 4.79 -12.18
N GLY A 202 21.32 3.88 -13.16
CA GLY A 202 21.59 4.23 -14.57
C GLY A 202 20.41 4.90 -15.29
N LEU A 203 19.25 4.98 -14.66
CA LEU A 203 17.99 5.43 -15.25
C LEU A 203 17.50 6.76 -14.66
N LEU A 204 18.24 7.37 -13.74
CA LEU A 204 17.80 8.57 -13.02
C LEU A 204 17.47 9.76 -13.96
N GLY A 205 18.11 9.87 -15.11
CA GLY A 205 17.81 10.88 -16.15
C GLY A 205 16.75 10.45 -17.16
N ALA A 206 16.31 9.19 -17.14
CA ALA A 206 15.34 8.69 -18.11
C ALA A 206 13.92 9.16 -17.82
N ASN A 207 13.09 9.20 -18.86
CA ASN A 207 11.67 9.46 -18.70
C ASN A 207 10.98 8.19 -18.16
N PRO A 208 10.19 8.27 -17.06
CA PRO A 208 9.49 7.12 -16.47
C PRO A 208 8.67 6.29 -17.45
N PHE A 209 8.05 6.92 -18.43
CA PHE A 209 7.19 6.24 -19.41
C PHE A 209 7.96 5.44 -20.46
N THR A 210 9.28 5.70 -20.64
CA THR A 210 10.14 4.98 -21.58
C THR A 210 10.81 3.74 -20.99
N LEU A 211 10.64 3.52 -19.70
CA LEU A 211 11.21 2.37 -18.98
C LEU A 211 10.52 1.06 -19.40
N SER A 212 11.24 -0.06 -19.27
CA SER A 212 10.67 -1.40 -19.40
C SER A 212 9.63 -1.67 -18.27
N GLY A 213 8.78 -2.66 -18.44
CA GLY A 213 7.75 -3.00 -17.43
C GLY A 213 8.34 -3.28 -16.04
N GLY A 214 9.44 -4.04 -15.97
CA GLY A 214 10.15 -4.30 -14.71
C GLY A 214 10.76 -3.05 -14.07
N GLU A 215 11.35 -2.16 -14.88
CA GLU A 215 11.88 -0.88 -14.40
C GLU A 215 10.78 0.06 -13.91
N LYS A 216 9.65 0.15 -14.63
CA LYS A 216 8.47 0.89 -14.19
C LYS A 216 7.95 0.37 -12.85
N ARG A 217 7.88 -0.96 -12.67
CA ARG A 217 7.47 -1.56 -11.40
C ARG A 217 8.43 -1.20 -10.28
N ARG A 218 9.74 -1.33 -10.48
CA ARG A 218 10.74 -0.90 -9.49
C ARG A 218 10.65 0.58 -9.17
N LEU A 219 10.43 1.44 -10.17
CA LEU A 219 10.23 2.87 -9.96
C LEU A 219 8.95 3.15 -9.15
N SER A 220 7.85 2.45 -9.42
CA SER A 220 6.60 2.66 -8.68
C SER A 220 6.75 2.26 -7.19
N VAL A 221 7.47 1.19 -6.90
CA VAL A 221 7.84 0.82 -5.53
C VAL A 221 8.78 1.87 -4.92
N ALA A 222 9.80 2.31 -5.66
CA ALA A 222 10.74 3.33 -5.20
C ALA A 222 10.06 4.65 -4.84
N SER A 223 9.17 5.15 -5.70
CA SER A 223 8.47 6.41 -5.42
C SER A 223 7.54 6.31 -4.20
N ALA A 224 6.90 5.16 -3.96
CA ALA A 224 6.13 4.94 -2.74
C ALA A 224 7.03 4.89 -1.49
N LEU A 225 8.24 4.31 -1.60
CA LEU A 225 9.20 4.21 -0.50
C LEU A 225 9.96 5.49 -0.21
N ALA A 226 10.02 6.42 -1.16
CA ALA A 226 10.79 7.67 -1.02
C ALA A 226 10.37 8.52 0.20
N THR A 227 9.15 8.35 0.69
CA THR A 227 8.65 9.01 1.90
C THR A 227 8.78 8.17 3.17
N ALA A 228 9.44 7.00 3.11
CA ALA A 228 9.62 6.06 4.21
C ALA A 228 8.29 5.74 4.95
N PRO A 229 7.26 5.23 4.27
CA PRO A 229 5.97 4.99 4.88
C PRO A 229 6.04 3.86 5.91
N ARG A 230 5.16 3.91 6.92
CA ARG A 230 5.02 2.84 7.92
C ARG A 230 4.21 1.65 7.41
N VAL A 231 3.31 1.90 6.46
CA VAL A 231 2.49 0.89 5.79
C VAL A 231 2.70 1.02 4.29
N LEU A 232 3.05 -0.05 3.62
CA LEU A 232 3.16 -0.12 2.16
C LEU A 232 2.10 -1.08 1.63
N ILE A 233 1.26 -0.59 0.72
CA ILE A 233 0.20 -1.38 0.08
C ILE A 233 0.59 -1.61 -1.37
N LEU A 234 0.58 -2.88 -1.80
CA LEU A 234 0.99 -3.33 -3.12
C LEU A 234 -0.19 -4.01 -3.83
N ASP A 235 -0.61 -3.47 -4.95
CA ASP A 235 -1.68 -4.04 -5.77
C ASP A 235 -1.07 -4.82 -6.94
N GLU A 236 -1.21 -6.17 -6.92
CA GLU A 236 -0.67 -7.15 -7.88
C GLU A 236 0.83 -6.90 -8.21
N PRO A 237 1.73 -6.88 -7.20
CA PRO A 237 3.11 -6.42 -7.39
C PRO A 237 3.94 -7.32 -8.30
N THR A 238 3.58 -8.59 -8.45
CA THR A 238 4.33 -9.59 -9.22
C THR A 238 3.76 -9.84 -10.61
N PHE A 239 2.62 -9.23 -10.95
CA PHE A 239 1.97 -9.47 -12.24
C PHE A 239 2.88 -9.09 -13.41
N GLY A 240 3.09 -10.03 -14.35
CA GLY A 240 3.89 -9.82 -15.55
C GLY A 240 5.39 -9.64 -15.29
N GLN A 241 5.91 -10.06 -14.14
CA GLN A 241 7.33 -10.00 -13.83
C GLN A 241 8.05 -11.30 -14.20
N ASP A 242 9.28 -11.18 -14.71
CA ASP A 242 10.19 -12.30 -14.83
C ASP A 242 10.70 -12.76 -13.45
N ALA A 243 11.25 -13.97 -13.37
CA ALA A 243 11.70 -14.58 -12.11
C ALA A 243 12.78 -13.75 -11.39
N HIS A 244 13.65 -13.08 -12.12
CA HIS A 244 14.71 -12.27 -11.55
C HIS A 244 14.13 -11.01 -10.87
N THR A 245 13.25 -10.29 -11.55
CA THR A 245 12.56 -9.10 -11.02
C THR A 245 11.68 -9.48 -9.83
N TRP A 246 10.99 -10.63 -9.91
CA TRP A 246 10.22 -11.18 -8.80
C TRP A 246 11.09 -11.42 -7.56
N GLY A 247 12.22 -12.11 -7.70
CA GLY A 247 13.13 -12.39 -6.58
C GLY A 247 13.73 -11.13 -5.96
N GLU A 248 14.01 -10.10 -6.77
CA GLU A 248 14.46 -8.79 -6.27
C GLU A 248 13.39 -8.08 -5.46
N LEU A 249 12.16 -8.08 -5.96
CA LEU A 249 11.03 -7.47 -5.26
C LEU A 249 10.80 -8.13 -3.89
N VAL A 250 10.82 -9.47 -3.84
CA VAL A 250 10.71 -10.22 -2.58
C VAL A 250 11.82 -9.83 -1.61
N ARG A 251 13.07 -9.73 -2.07
CA ARG A 251 14.21 -9.35 -1.22
C ARG A 251 14.04 -7.94 -0.65
N ILE A 252 13.62 -6.99 -1.48
CA ILE A 252 13.35 -5.60 -1.05
C ILE A 252 12.27 -5.58 0.02
N ILE A 253 11.14 -6.26 -0.21
CA ILE A 253 10.01 -6.27 0.72
C ILE A 253 10.40 -6.95 2.04
N ARG A 254 11.16 -8.05 2.01
CA ARG A 254 11.67 -8.69 3.23
C ARG A 254 12.57 -7.73 4.04
N GLY A 255 13.40 -6.94 3.39
CA GLY A 255 14.18 -5.89 4.03
C GLY A 255 13.29 -4.87 4.73
N LEU A 256 12.25 -4.38 4.08
CA LEU A 256 11.29 -3.44 4.66
C LEU A 256 10.55 -4.02 5.87
N LEU A 257 10.12 -5.27 5.79
CA LEU A 257 9.49 -5.98 6.91
C LEU A 257 10.42 -6.09 8.11
N ALA A 258 11.70 -6.39 7.87
CA ALA A 258 12.73 -6.45 8.92
C ALA A 258 13.03 -5.07 9.54
N GLU A 259 12.96 -3.99 8.73
CA GLU A 259 13.07 -2.59 9.17
C GLU A 259 11.82 -2.09 9.91
N GLY A 260 10.74 -2.88 9.96
CA GLY A 260 9.51 -2.58 10.68
C GLY A 260 8.40 -1.95 9.83
N THR A 261 8.56 -1.80 8.52
CA THR A 261 7.48 -1.40 7.63
C THR A 261 6.45 -2.54 7.55
N ALA A 262 5.18 -2.24 7.73
CA ALA A 262 4.11 -3.20 7.45
C ALA A 262 3.84 -3.25 5.95
N VAL A 263 3.62 -4.44 5.40
CA VAL A 263 3.31 -4.62 3.98
C VAL A 263 1.98 -5.34 3.82
N LEU A 264 1.10 -4.75 3.03
CA LEU A 264 -0.15 -5.36 2.61
C LEU A 264 -0.07 -5.62 1.11
N SER A 265 -0.31 -6.85 0.66
CA SER A 265 -0.32 -7.17 -0.76
C SER A 265 -1.66 -7.74 -1.21
N ILE A 266 -2.13 -7.28 -2.35
CA ILE A 266 -3.18 -7.96 -3.11
C ILE A 266 -2.45 -8.77 -4.15
N THR A 267 -2.66 -10.08 -4.16
CA THR A 267 -2.03 -10.93 -5.16
C THR A 267 -2.74 -12.26 -5.34
N HIS A 268 -2.57 -12.84 -6.49
CA HIS A 268 -2.92 -14.24 -6.78
C HIS A 268 -1.69 -15.15 -6.71
N ASP A 269 -0.50 -14.58 -6.51
CA ASP A 269 0.76 -15.28 -6.44
C ASP A 269 0.97 -15.88 -5.03
N MET A 270 0.70 -17.19 -4.94
CA MET A 270 0.84 -17.93 -3.68
C MET A 270 2.31 -18.09 -3.28
N GLU A 271 3.24 -18.13 -4.24
CA GLU A 271 4.66 -18.23 -3.97
C GLU A 271 5.19 -16.93 -3.37
N PHE A 272 4.72 -15.79 -3.88
CA PHE A 272 5.03 -14.49 -3.29
C PHE A 272 4.53 -14.38 -1.85
N THR A 273 3.29 -14.82 -1.59
CA THR A 273 2.73 -14.84 -0.24
C THR A 273 3.54 -15.74 0.69
N ALA A 274 3.90 -16.94 0.23
CA ALA A 274 4.72 -17.89 0.99
C ALA A 274 6.14 -17.35 1.24
N ALA A 275 6.75 -16.72 0.23
CA ALA A 275 8.07 -16.14 0.32
C ALA A 275 8.17 -15.00 1.36
N LEU A 276 7.14 -14.19 1.48
CA LEU A 276 7.10 -13.10 2.47
C LEU A 276 6.63 -13.57 3.85
N GLY A 277 5.90 -14.68 3.91
CA GLY A 277 5.27 -15.15 5.14
C GLY A 277 4.14 -14.22 5.61
N GLY A 278 3.74 -14.35 6.87
CA GLY A 278 2.71 -13.50 7.45
C GLY A 278 1.32 -14.14 7.43
N ARG A 279 0.28 -13.30 7.43
CA ARG A 279 -1.12 -13.71 7.44
C ARG A 279 -1.77 -13.46 6.09
N SER A 280 -2.84 -14.18 5.81
CA SER A 280 -3.72 -13.91 4.68
C SER A 280 -5.17 -13.78 5.13
N ILE A 281 -5.92 -12.94 4.42
CA ILE A 281 -7.38 -12.88 4.48
C ILE A 281 -7.92 -13.13 3.08
N THR A 282 -9.08 -13.75 3.00
CA THR A 282 -9.75 -14.01 1.72
C THR A 282 -11.03 -13.18 1.65
N LEU A 283 -11.19 -12.41 0.59
CA LEU A 283 -12.46 -11.78 0.26
C LEU A 283 -13.25 -12.73 -0.63
N ASP A 284 -14.45 -13.05 -0.20
CA ASP A 284 -15.40 -13.81 -1.01
C ASP A 284 -15.94 -12.94 -2.18
N ALA A 285 -16.45 -13.60 -3.20
CA ALA A 285 -17.18 -12.87 -4.25
C ALA A 285 -18.36 -12.13 -3.59
N PRO A 286 -18.65 -10.87 -4.00
CA PRO A 286 -19.80 -10.15 -3.48
C PRO A 286 -21.06 -10.98 -3.73
N ALA A 287 -21.94 -11.07 -2.70
CA ALA A 287 -23.23 -11.73 -2.89
C ALA A 287 -23.92 -11.07 -4.09
N ARG A 288 -24.24 -11.86 -5.12
CA ARG A 288 -25.05 -11.37 -6.24
C ARG A 288 -26.38 -10.95 -5.67
N ASP A 289 -26.68 -9.65 -5.67
CA ASP A 289 -27.99 -9.17 -5.29
C ASP A 289 -29.03 -9.92 -6.12
N ALA A 290 -30.00 -10.54 -5.46
CA ALA A 290 -31.14 -11.24 -6.05
C ALA A 290 -32.12 -10.24 -6.70
N GLN A 291 -31.64 -9.20 -7.38
CA GLN A 291 -32.47 -8.13 -7.99
C GLN A 291 -32.61 -8.22 -9.51
N GLU A 292 -32.13 -9.28 -10.18
CA GLU A 292 -32.45 -9.49 -11.60
C GLU A 292 -33.74 -10.30 -11.83
N GLY A 293 -34.54 -10.54 -10.81
CA GLY A 293 -35.75 -11.36 -10.87
C GLY A 293 -37.09 -10.64 -11.13
N ASN A 294 -37.12 -9.35 -11.47
CA ASN A 294 -38.41 -8.66 -11.69
C ASN A 294 -38.40 -7.58 -12.79
N ARG A 295 -37.91 -7.96 -13.98
CA ARG A 295 -38.24 -7.28 -15.24
C ARG A 295 -38.64 -8.35 -16.26
N ALA A 296 -39.84 -8.80 -16.15
CA ALA A 296 -40.60 -9.46 -17.21
C ALA A 296 -41.84 -8.63 -17.48
#